data_11071b6fee6555040a0cd3c82f38c2bc
#
_entry.id   11071b6fee6555040a0cd3c82f38c2bc
#
_cell.length_a   1.000
_cell.length_b   1.000
_cell.length_c   1.000
_cell.angle_alpha   90.00
_cell.angle_beta   90.00
_cell.angle_gamma   90.00
#
_symmetry.space_group_name_H-M   'P 1'
#
loop_
_entity.id
_entity.type
_entity.pdbx_description
1 polymer ?
#
loop_
_entity_poly.entity_id
_entity_poly.type
_entity_poly.pdbx_seq_one_letter_code
_entity_poly.pdbx_strand_id
1 'polypeptide(L)'
;MATGKRVFRTLATPMNAVTLGDTAESFSSDVDLETNGYIGSHVAVDVTFHASGAQNVVVSVYGSLDGTNYDDVPVFSQGVAVSAGSSRQISLVVTDLAHYRIGVKHAASDTNHATVTITEQSWRYDIS
;
A
#
# COMPACT_ATOMS: atom_id res chain seq x y z
N MET A 1 18.30 -6.75 32.87
CA MET A 1 18.39 -6.82 31.37
C MET A 1 17.23 -6.09 30.77
N ALA A 2 17.51 -5.20 29.84
CA ALA A 2 16.43 -4.53 29.08
C ALA A 2 15.80 -5.52 28.10
N THR A 3 14.49 -5.49 27.98
CA THR A 3 13.74 -6.33 27.05
C THR A 3 13.05 -5.45 26.02
N GLY A 4 13.37 -5.67 24.74
CA GLY A 4 12.67 -5.00 23.67
C GLY A 4 11.31 -5.64 23.41
N LYS A 5 10.34 -4.83 23.07
CA LYS A 5 9.03 -5.31 22.62
C LYS A 5 8.57 -4.53 21.39
N ARG A 6 7.79 -5.19 20.57
CA ARG A 6 7.17 -4.58 19.41
C ARG A 6 5.94 -3.78 19.84
N VAL A 7 5.87 -2.54 19.39
CA VAL A 7 4.74 -1.65 19.63
C VAL A 7 4.12 -1.30 18.29
N PHE A 8 2.82 -1.51 18.17
CA PHE A 8 2.06 -1.27 16.95
C PHE A 8 1.27 0.04 17.07
N ARG A 9 1.24 0.79 15.99
CA ARG A 9 0.32 1.91 15.84
C ARG A 9 -1.10 1.39 15.63
N THR A 10 -2.11 2.24 15.90
CA THR A 10 -3.49 1.99 15.50
C THR A 10 -3.56 1.86 13.97
N LEU A 11 -4.44 1.01 13.48
CA LEU A 11 -4.66 0.84 12.04
C LEU A 11 -4.99 2.17 11.37
N ALA A 12 -4.40 2.39 10.20
CA ALA A 12 -4.68 3.54 9.34
C ALA A 12 -5.18 3.04 7.99
N THR A 13 -5.91 3.89 7.28
CA THR A 13 -6.46 3.58 5.96
C THR A 13 -5.98 4.63 4.96
N PRO A 14 -4.74 4.51 4.46
CA PRO A 14 -4.17 5.51 3.56
C PRO A 14 -4.84 5.58 2.18
N MET A 15 -5.64 4.57 1.83
CA MET A 15 -6.50 4.60 0.64
C MET A 15 -7.82 3.91 0.98
N ASN A 16 -8.95 4.61 0.82
CA ASN A 16 -10.25 4.08 1.20
C ASN A 16 -11.21 4.06 0.02
N ALA A 17 -11.55 2.88 -0.45
CA ALA A 17 -12.54 2.63 -1.51
C ALA A 17 -12.34 3.52 -2.74
N VAL A 18 -11.10 3.60 -3.22
CA VAL A 18 -10.75 4.40 -4.40
C VAL A 18 -11.00 3.59 -5.67
N THR A 19 -11.78 4.15 -6.59
CA THR A 19 -11.99 3.55 -7.91
C THR A 19 -10.84 3.93 -8.82
N LEU A 20 -10.19 2.92 -9.42
CA LEU A 20 -9.07 3.13 -10.33
C LEU A 20 -9.54 3.72 -11.66
N GLY A 21 -8.66 4.48 -12.33
CA GLY A 21 -8.87 4.89 -13.73
C GLY A 21 -8.49 3.77 -14.70
N ASP A 22 -8.60 4.03 -16.01
CA ASP A 22 -8.29 3.03 -17.05
C ASP A 22 -6.82 2.63 -17.02
N THR A 23 -5.91 3.61 -16.98
CA THR A 23 -4.46 3.42 -16.99
C THR A 23 -3.74 4.25 -15.93
N ALA A 24 -4.42 5.25 -15.36
CA ALA A 24 -3.83 6.16 -14.40
C ALA A 24 -3.53 5.43 -13.07
N GLU A 25 -2.36 5.71 -12.50
CA GLU A 25 -1.99 5.23 -11.19
C GLU A 25 -2.64 6.10 -10.12
N SER A 26 -3.31 5.47 -9.15
CA SER A 26 -3.87 6.14 -7.97
C SER A 26 -2.92 5.95 -6.79
N PHE A 27 -2.67 7.01 -6.02
CA PHE A 27 -1.73 6.96 -4.92
C PHE A 27 -2.44 7.06 -3.57
N SER A 28 -1.93 6.31 -2.60
CA SER A 28 -2.33 6.46 -1.21
C SER A 28 -1.80 7.78 -0.63
N SER A 29 -2.31 8.16 0.54
CA SER A 29 -1.66 9.19 1.34
C SER A 29 -0.27 8.70 1.79
N ASP A 30 0.59 9.64 2.19
CA ASP A 30 1.91 9.34 2.73
C ASP A 30 1.82 8.51 4.01
N VAL A 31 2.69 7.52 4.14
CA VAL A 31 2.89 6.79 5.39
C VAL A 31 4.21 7.24 5.99
N ASP A 32 4.13 7.93 7.13
CA ASP A 32 5.28 8.49 7.83
C ASP A 32 5.78 7.49 8.87
N LEU A 33 6.94 6.90 8.62
CA LEU A 33 7.62 6.02 9.57
C LEU A 33 8.68 6.75 10.38
N GLU A 34 9.12 7.93 9.93
CA GLU A 34 10.22 8.67 10.52
C GLU A 34 9.85 9.36 11.82
N THR A 35 8.75 10.12 11.83
CA THR A 35 8.39 11.02 12.93
C THR A 35 8.28 10.29 14.27
N ASN A 36 7.72 9.09 14.29
CA ASN A 36 7.51 8.31 15.51
C ASN A 36 8.48 7.13 15.66
N GLY A 37 9.52 7.09 14.82
CA GLY A 37 10.55 6.04 14.90
C GLY A 37 10.04 4.64 14.54
N TYR A 38 9.03 4.53 13.69
CA TYR A 38 8.59 3.24 13.18
C TYR A 38 9.63 2.67 12.22
N ILE A 39 9.88 1.37 12.33
CA ILE A 39 10.87 0.68 11.50
C ILE A 39 10.24 -0.10 10.37
N GLY A 40 8.94 -0.35 10.44
CA GLY A 40 8.25 -1.10 9.41
C GLY A 40 6.75 -0.93 9.47
N SER A 41 6.09 -1.48 8.46
CA SER A 41 4.66 -1.34 8.24
C SER A 41 4.14 -2.61 7.58
N HIS A 42 3.07 -3.17 8.14
CA HIS A 42 2.29 -4.22 7.49
C HIS A 42 1.14 -3.56 6.74
N VAL A 43 1.03 -3.84 5.46
CA VAL A 43 0.04 -3.23 4.58
C VAL A 43 -0.83 -4.33 4.00
N ALA A 44 -2.14 -4.19 4.16
CA ALA A 44 -3.12 -5.04 3.50
C ALA A 44 -3.79 -4.25 2.37
N VAL A 45 -3.72 -4.78 1.16
CA VAL A 45 -4.33 -4.17 -0.03
C VAL A 45 -5.49 -5.05 -0.46
N ASP A 46 -6.71 -4.51 -0.37
CA ASP A 46 -7.92 -5.18 -0.78
C ASP A 46 -8.39 -4.61 -2.12
N VAL A 47 -8.42 -5.47 -3.13
CA VAL A 47 -8.85 -5.09 -4.49
C VAL A 47 -10.16 -5.78 -4.78
N THR A 48 -11.21 -5.00 -5.01
CA THR A 48 -12.51 -5.49 -5.46
C THR A 48 -12.61 -5.28 -6.96
N PHE A 49 -12.66 -6.40 -7.71
CA PHE A 49 -12.73 -6.36 -9.16
C PHE A 49 -14.17 -6.19 -9.64
N HIS A 50 -14.33 -5.37 -10.67
CA HIS A 50 -15.59 -5.24 -11.38
C HIS A 50 -16.07 -6.60 -11.90
N ALA A 51 -17.40 -6.79 -12.01
CA ALA A 51 -17.99 -8.04 -12.52
C ALA A 51 -17.49 -8.42 -13.92
N SER A 52 -17.06 -7.44 -14.71
CA SER A 52 -16.48 -7.63 -16.05
C SER A 52 -15.01 -7.23 -16.10
N GLY A 53 -14.31 -7.18 -14.95
CA GLY A 53 -12.89 -6.84 -14.88
C GLY A 53 -12.05 -7.84 -15.68
N ALA A 54 -11.06 -7.35 -16.43
CA ALA A 54 -10.24 -8.15 -17.33
C ALA A 54 -8.77 -8.06 -17.06
N GLN A 55 -8.30 -7.01 -16.37
CA GLN A 55 -6.89 -6.75 -16.15
C GLN A 55 -6.48 -6.97 -14.71
N ASN A 56 -5.27 -7.48 -14.52
CA ASN A 56 -4.63 -7.53 -13.22
C ASN A 56 -4.44 -6.11 -12.68
N VAL A 57 -4.28 -6.01 -11.36
CA VAL A 57 -3.92 -4.76 -10.69
C VAL A 57 -2.49 -4.86 -10.22
N VAL A 58 -1.71 -3.78 -10.39
CA VAL A 58 -0.34 -3.69 -9.94
C VAL A 58 -0.27 -2.74 -8.76
N VAL A 59 0.31 -3.21 -7.67
CA VAL A 59 0.53 -2.46 -6.42
C VAL A 59 2.02 -2.18 -6.31
N SER A 60 2.40 -0.91 -6.18
CA SER A 60 3.79 -0.48 -6.14
C SER A 60 4.06 0.39 -4.91
N VAL A 61 5.23 0.20 -4.30
CA VAL A 61 5.66 1.00 -3.14
C VAL A 61 6.73 1.98 -3.61
N TYR A 62 6.50 3.26 -3.36
CA TYR A 62 7.42 4.35 -3.68
C TYR A 62 7.95 4.98 -2.40
N GLY A 63 9.27 4.97 -2.24
CA GLY A 63 9.93 5.56 -1.09
C GLY A 63 10.06 7.07 -1.19
N SER A 64 10.24 7.73 -0.05
CA SER A 64 10.53 9.15 0.05
C SER A 64 11.33 9.43 1.31
N LEU A 65 12.26 10.39 1.24
CA LEU A 65 13.01 10.84 2.41
C LEU A 65 12.26 11.92 3.19
N ASP A 66 11.38 12.68 2.55
CA ASP A 66 10.74 13.86 3.12
C ASP A 66 9.21 13.82 3.15
N GLY A 67 8.60 12.79 2.57
CA GLY A 67 7.14 12.66 2.49
C GLY A 67 6.49 13.54 1.42
N THR A 68 7.29 14.19 0.58
CA THR A 68 6.79 15.08 -0.48
C THR A 68 7.32 14.66 -1.85
N ASN A 69 8.60 14.34 -1.93
CA ASN A 69 9.26 13.91 -3.16
C ASN A 69 9.46 12.41 -3.13
N TYR A 70 8.73 11.70 -3.97
CA TYR A 70 8.75 10.24 -4.04
C TYR A 70 9.61 9.76 -5.20
N ASP A 71 10.15 8.55 -5.06
CA ASP A 71 10.91 7.90 -6.13
C ASP A 71 10.08 7.78 -7.40
N ASP A 72 10.74 7.88 -8.55
CA ASP A 72 10.09 7.66 -9.85
C ASP A 72 9.94 6.16 -10.16
N VAL A 73 10.83 5.35 -9.59
CA VAL A 73 10.81 3.89 -9.75
C VAL A 73 10.45 3.26 -8.40
N PRO A 74 9.46 2.36 -8.36
CA PRO A 74 9.07 1.75 -7.10
C PRO A 74 10.20 0.87 -6.55
N VAL A 75 10.31 0.83 -5.22
CA VAL A 75 11.23 -0.08 -4.53
C VAL A 75 10.72 -1.52 -4.60
N PHE A 76 9.41 -1.69 -4.80
CA PHE A 76 8.75 -2.99 -4.85
C PHE A 76 7.44 -2.87 -5.63
N SER A 77 7.10 -3.92 -6.40
CA SER A 77 5.81 -4.02 -7.08
C SER A 77 5.28 -5.44 -6.97
N GLN A 78 3.97 -5.57 -6.82
CA GLN A 78 3.28 -6.85 -6.73
C GLN A 78 2.02 -6.82 -7.59
N GLY A 79 1.86 -7.83 -8.43
CA GLY A 79 0.63 -8.02 -9.20
C GLY A 79 -0.45 -8.70 -8.36
N VAL A 80 -1.69 -8.26 -8.54
CA VAL A 80 -2.89 -8.91 -8.01
C VAL A 80 -3.65 -9.45 -9.21
N ALA A 81 -3.77 -10.79 -9.30
CA ALA A 81 -4.43 -11.43 -10.41
C ALA A 81 -5.93 -11.07 -10.43
N VAL A 82 -6.44 -10.76 -11.61
CA VAL A 82 -7.85 -10.43 -11.79
C VAL A 82 -8.74 -11.61 -11.37
N SER A 83 -9.83 -11.26 -10.68
CA SER A 83 -10.88 -12.20 -10.30
C SER A 83 -12.22 -11.46 -10.43
N ALA A 84 -12.78 -11.46 -11.63
CA ALA A 84 -13.96 -10.68 -11.97
C ALA A 84 -15.11 -10.93 -10.98
N GLY A 85 -15.70 -9.85 -10.46
CA GLY A 85 -16.79 -9.89 -9.49
C GLY A 85 -16.41 -10.32 -8.08
N SER A 86 -15.12 -10.44 -7.78
CA SER A 86 -14.63 -10.90 -6.47
C SER A 86 -13.58 -9.94 -5.92
N SER A 87 -13.31 -10.06 -4.63
CA SER A 87 -12.23 -9.33 -3.94
C SER A 87 -11.02 -10.23 -3.73
N ARG A 88 -9.83 -9.64 -3.82
CA ARG A 88 -8.58 -10.28 -3.44
C ARG A 88 -7.81 -9.36 -2.51
N GLN A 89 -7.21 -9.93 -1.47
CA GLN A 89 -6.36 -9.19 -0.55
C GLN A 89 -4.96 -9.74 -0.60
N ILE A 90 -3.98 -8.83 -0.66
CA ILE A 90 -2.57 -9.17 -0.51
C ILE A 90 -1.99 -8.41 0.66
N SER A 91 -0.90 -8.91 1.22
CA SER A 91 -0.15 -8.24 2.27
C SER A 91 1.24 -7.89 1.78
N LEU A 92 1.69 -6.70 2.16
CA LEU A 92 3.05 -6.22 1.92
C LEU A 92 3.69 -5.90 3.27
N VAL A 93 5.00 -6.07 3.37
CA VAL A 93 5.78 -5.58 4.50
C VAL A 93 6.77 -4.56 3.96
N VAL A 94 6.69 -3.35 4.48
CA VAL A 94 7.58 -2.24 4.11
C VAL A 94 8.47 -1.94 5.29
N THR A 95 9.79 -1.98 5.10
CA THR A 95 10.76 -1.72 6.15
C THR A 95 11.83 -0.74 5.68
N ASP A 96 12.43 -0.03 6.63
CA ASP A 96 13.64 0.79 6.41
C ASP A 96 13.46 1.96 5.45
N LEU A 97 12.24 2.45 5.32
CA LEU A 97 11.93 3.69 4.59
C LEU A 97 11.47 4.77 5.58
N ALA A 98 11.90 6.01 5.37
CA ALA A 98 11.44 7.14 6.18
C ALA A 98 9.96 7.43 5.92
N HIS A 99 9.60 7.50 4.65
CA HIS A 99 8.24 7.69 4.17
C HIS A 99 8.00 6.81 2.96
N TYR A 100 6.76 6.46 2.71
CA TYR A 100 6.37 5.82 1.46
C TYR A 100 4.91 6.12 1.11
N ARG A 101 4.57 5.94 -0.14
CA ARG A 101 3.18 5.84 -0.57
C ARG A 101 3.02 4.63 -1.49
N ILE A 102 1.79 4.20 -1.68
CA ILE A 102 1.46 3.07 -2.52
C ILE A 102 0.72 3.57 -3.74
N GLY A 103 1.20 3.18 -4.92
CA GLY A 103 0.53 3.41 -6.17
C GLY A 103 -0.18 2.14 -6.62
N VAL A 104 -1.40 2.28 -7.12
CA VAL A 104 -2.21 1.16 -7.60
C VAL A 104 -2.76 1.51 -8.97
N LYS A 105 -2.63 0.58 -9.92
CA LYS A 105 -3.16 0.77 -11.28
C LYS A 105 -3.52 -0.56 -11.91
N HIS A 106 -4.37 -0.52 -12.94
CA HIS A 106 -4.54 -1.68 -13.81
C HIS A 106 -3.26 -1.95 -14.61
N ALA A 107 -2.95 -3.21 -14.84
CA ALA A 107 -1.76 -3.61 -15.58
C ALA A 107 -1.80 -3.14 -17.05
N ALA A 108 -3.00 -3.01 -17.60
CA ALA A 108 -3.27 -2.44 -18.91
C ALA A 108 -4.62 -1.72 -18.86
N SER A 109 -5.00 -1.01 -19.92
CA SER A 109 -6.27 -0.29 -19.97
C SER A 109 -7.46 -1.20 -19.67
N ASP A 110 -8.29 -0.80 -18.72
CA ASP A 110 -9.52 -1.51 -18.36
C ASP A 110 -10.59 -0.49 -17.99
N THR A 111 -11.67 -0.47 -18.77
CA THR A 111 -12.81 0.41 -18.53
C THR A 111 -13.71 -0.11 -17.40
N ASN A 112 -13.52 -1.35 -16.97
CA ASN A 112 -14.22 -1.97 -15.84
C ASN A 112 -13.36 -1.84 -14.59
N HIS A 113 -13.50 -0.70 -13.92
CA HIS A 113 -12.57 -0.25 -12.90
C HIS A 113 -12.68 -1.04 -11.60
N ALA A 114 -11.55 -1.45 -11.04
CA ALA A 114 -11.44 -2.02 -9.71
C ALA A 114 -11.51 -0.92 -8.65
N THR A 115 -11.92 -1.31 -7.44
CA THR A 115 -11.94 -0.44 -6.25
C THR A 115 -10.92 -0.99 -5.24
N VAL A 116 -10.14 -0.09 -4.64
CA VAL A 116 -9.02 -0.47 -3.77
C VAL A 116 -9.15 0.18 -2.40
N THR A 117 -8.94 -0.62 -1.35
CA THR A 117 -8.79 -0.15 0.02
C THR A 117 -7.47 -0.66 0.57
N ILE A 118 -6.68 0.23 1.15
CA ILE A 118 -5.40 -0.09 1.78
C ILE A 118 -5.51 0.20 3.26
N THR A 119 -5.20 -0.80 4.08
CA THR A 119 -5.10 -0.68 5.53
C THR A 119 -3.65 -0.93 5.94
N GLU A 120 -3.15 -0.14 6.88
CA GLU A 120 -1.74 -0.16 7.25
C GLU A 120 -1.59 -0.12 8.76
N GLN A 121 -0.58 -0.84 9.26
CA GLN A 121 -0.19 -0.80 10.66
C GLN A 121 1.33 -0.77 10.77
N SER A 122 1.87 0.33 11.30
CA SER A 122 3.29 0.50 11.53
C SER A 122 3.70 -0.03 12.89
N TRP A 123 4.97 -0.39 13.06
CA TRP A 123 5.50 -0.85 14.34
C TRP A 123 6.89 -0.29 14.60
N ARG A 124 7.25 -0.30 15.87
CA ARG A 124 8.59 0.02 16.37
C ARG A 124 8.95 -0.90 17.53
N TYR A 125 10.20 -0.90 17.90
CA TYR A 125 10.64 -1.56 19.14
C TYR A 125 10.86 -0.52 20.22
N ASP A 126 10.30 -0.79 21.40
CA ASP A 126 10.60 -0.05 22.63
C ASP A 126 11.38 -0.95 23.58
N ILE A 127 12.34 -0.36 24.28
CA ILE A 127 13.14 -1.04 25.29
C ILE A 127 12.64 -0.60 26.66
N SER A 128 12.29 -1.57 27.50
CA SER A 128 11.79 -1.32 28.85
C SER A 128 12.69 -1.95 29.91
#